data_c70285d0eaa0a4a56faf7140aa4a8826
#
_entry.id   c70285d0eaa0a4a56faf7140aa4a8826
#
_cell.length_a   1.000
_cell.length_b   1.000
_cell.length_c   1.000
_cell.angle_alpha   90.00
_cell.angle_beta   90.00
_cell.angle_gamma   90.00
#
_symmetry.space_group_name_H-M   'P 1'
#
loop_
_entity.id
_entity.type
_entity.pdbx_description
1 polymer ?
#
loop_
_entity_poly.entity_id
_entity_poly.type
_entity_poly.pdbx_seq_one_letter_code
_entity_poly.pdbx_strand_id
1 'polypeptide(L)'
;NQMDTAYWAKLNTDESSPLYNKATQQKTAPGSTFKPLMAVAGLSEGIITPTSTINCNGLFGEGLVNESDYVHCHQLSGHGDLNIVGAIQNSCNVFFCTLGYRLGLDENGTFTQKRSLEMIQKYADMFKLDEKTGIEISDPFLDWSGYQQLYDDTACTLCHNDCKFRYGL
;
A
#
# COMPACT_ATOMS: atom_id res chain seq x y z
N ASN A 1 18.57 -36.41 -17.01
CA ASN A 1 17.41 -35.86 -17.71
C ASN A 1 17.83 -34.50 -18.29
N GLN A 2 18.29 -34.51 -19.56
CA GLN A 2 18.50 -33.27 -20.29
C GLN A 2 17.13 -32.76 -20.73
N MET A 3 16.81 -31.51 -20.36
CA MET A 3 15.59 -30.86 -20.83
C MET A 3 15.75 -30.63 -22.34
N ASP A 4 14.72 -30.99 -23.11
CA ASP A 4 14.71 -30.82 -24.56
C ASP A 4 14.95 -29.33 -24.89
N THR A 5 15.88 -29.06 -25.82
CA THR A 5 16.27 -27.71 -26.24
C THR A 5 15.06 -26.93 -26.79
N ALA A 6 14.14 -27.64 -27.48
CA ALA A 6 12.92 -27.03 -28.00
C ALA A 6 11.95 -26.61 -26.87
N TYR A 7 11.85 -27.42 -25.82
CA TYR A 7 11.04 -27.07 -24.64
C TYR A 7 11.63 -25.89 -23.86
N TRP A 8 12.97 -25.86 -23.72
CA TRP A 8 13.67 -24.74 -23.10
C TRP A 8 13.49 -23.43 -23.89
N ALA A 9 13.59 -23.49 -25.21
CA ALA A 9 13.33 -22.34 -26.08
C ALA A 9 11.89 -21.83 -25.90
N LYS A 10 10.92 -22.74 -25.82
CA LYS A 10 9.50 -22.38 -25.55
C LYS A 10 9.33 -21.65 -24.22
N LEU A 11 9.96 -22.14 -23.14
CA LEU A 11 9.87 -21.50 -21.84
C LEU A 11 10.49 -20.08 -21.82
N ASN A 12 11.59 -19.89 -22.57
CA ASN A 12 12.24 -18.57 -22.67
C ASN A 12 11.45 -17.55 -23.48
N THR A 13 10.58 -17.99 -24.38
CA THR A 13 9.78 -17.10 -25.24
C THR A 13 8.34 -16.97 -24.80
N ASP A 14 7.95 -17.67 -23.73
CA ASP A 14 6.59 -17.65 -23.18
C ASP A 14 6.30 -16.30 -22.52
N GLU A 15 5.21 -15.65 -22.95
CA GLU A 15 4.79 -14.34 -22.44
C GLU A 15 4.50 -14.35 -20.93
N SER A 16 4.12 -15.51 -20.37
CA SER A 16 3.91 -15.67 -18.93
C SER A 16 5.21 -15.67 -18.09
N SER A 17 6.36 -15.67 -18.79
CA SER A 17 7.71 -15.69 -18.19
C SER A 17 7.86 -16.75 -17.10
N PRO A 18 7.65 -18.06 -17.41
CA PRO A 18 7.62 -19.12 -16.39
C PRO A 18 8.98 -19.36 -15.73
N LEU A 19 10.07 -18.91 -16.35
CA LEU A 19 11.43 -18.98 -15.80
C LEU A 19 11.78 -17.82 -14.86
N TYR A 20 10.95 -16.78 -14.86
CA TYR A 20 11.12 -15.65 -13.97
C TYR A 20 10.57 -15.98 -12.58
N ASN A 21 11.43 -15.94 -11.55
CA ASN A 21 11.01 -16.21 -10.19
C ASN A 21 10.20 -15.04 -9.62
N LYS A 22 8.88 -15.11 -9.81
CA LYS A 22 7.96 -14.05 -9.38
C LYS A 22 8.00 -13.81 -7.87
N ALA A 23 8.29 -14.84 -7.08
CA ALA A 23 8.33 -14.72 -5.62
C ALA A 23 9.53 -13.90 -5.12
N THR A 24 10.66 -13.94 -5.84
CA THR A 24 11.90 -13.28 -5.41
C THR A 24 12.32 -12.13 -6.31
N GLN A 25 11.75 -12.02 -7.53
CA GLN A 25 12.19 -11.06 -8.53
C GLN A 25 11.11 -10.09 -8.99
N GLN A 26 9.84 -10.38 -8.71
CA GLN A 26 8.75 -9.53 -9.15
C GLN A 26 8.56 -8.36 -8.18
N LYS A 27 8.64 -7.14 -8.70
CA LYS A 27 8.26 -5.93 -7.98
C LYS A 27 6.77 -5.67 -8.22
N THR A 28 5.96 -5.76 -7.17
CA THR A 28 4.53 -5.45 -7.22
C THR A 28 4.15 -4.57 -6.05
N ALA A 29 3.13 -3.75 -6.24
CA ALA A 29 2.56 -3.00 -5.16
C ALA A 29 2.05 -3.95 -4.05
N PRO A 30 2.35 -3.68 -2.78
CA PRO A 30 1.99 -4.56 -1.67
C PRO A 30 0.47 -4.68 -1.47
N GLY A 31 -0.31 -3.69 -1.92
CA GLY A 31 -1.75 -3.69 -1.73
C GLY A 31 -2.15 -3.81 -0.26
N SER A 32 -3.20 -4.57 0.01
CA SER A 32 -3.76 -4.72 1.37
C SER A 32 -2.82 -5.40 2.37
N THR A 33 -1.73 -6.03 1.93
CA THR A 33 -0.72 -6.60 2.84
C THR A 33 0.07 -5.51 3.59
N PHE A 34 0.00 -4.26 3.12
CA PHE A 34 0.59 -3.11 3.78
C PHE A 34 -0.24 -2.54 4.95
N LYS A 35 -1.53 -2.87 5.02
CA LYS A 35 -2.45 -2.36 6.05
C LYS A 35 -2.03 -2.63 7.50
N PRO A 36 -1.47 -3.80 7.85
CA PRO A 36 -0.94 -4.03 9.19
C PRO A 36 0.16 -3.03 9.60
N LEU A 37 1.05 -2.65 8.66
CA LEU A 37 2.06 -1.63 8.92
C LEU A 37 1.42 -0.27 9.20
N MET A 38 0.42 0.12 8.42
CA MET A 38 -0.36 1.34 8.64
C MET A 38 -1.06 1.34 10.00
N ALA A 39 -1.55 0.17 10.43
CA ALA A 39 -2.15 0.02 11.76
C ALA A 39 -1.15 0.27 12.87
N VAL A 40 0.07 -0.27 12.75
CA VAL A 40 1.16 -0.01 13.71
C VAL A 40 1.51 1.47 13.73
N ALA A 41 1.65 2.11 12.58
CA ALA A 41 1.92 3.54 12.48
C ALA A 41 0.85 4.37 13.20
N GLY A 42 -0.42 4.13 12.91
CA GLY A 42 -1.53 4.87 13.50
C GLY A 42 -1.65 4.70 15.01
N LEU A 43 -1.40 3.49 15.53
CA LEU A 43 -1.39 3.21 16.97
C LEU A 43 -0.19 3.85 17.67
N SER A 44 1.01 3.75 17.06
CA SER A 44 2.25 4.25 17.64
C SER A 44 2.32 5.78 17.69
N GLU A 45 1.76 6.43 16.67
CA GLU A 45 1.66 7.90 16.62
C GLU A 45 0.44 8.46 17.39
N GLY A 46 -0.35 7.59 18.00
CA GLY A 46 -1.51 7.99 18.79
C GLY A 46 -2.68 8.56 17.96
N ILE A 47 -2.64 8.37 16.63
CA ILE A 47 -3.72 8.80 15.71
C ILE A 47 -5.01 8.03 15.97
N ILE A 48 -4.87 6.78 16.37
CA ILE A 48 -5.95 5.90 16.81
C ILE A 48 -5.54 5.15 18.08
N THR A 49 -6.54 4.69 18.81
CA THR A 49 -6.39 3.73 19.90
C THR A 49 -7.01 2.39 19.48
N PRO A 50 -6.77 1.28 20.21
CA PRO A 50 -7.41 -0.01 19.89
C PRO A 50 -8.95 0.03 19.86
N THR A 51 -9.54 1.01 20.57
CA THR A 51 -11.00 1.18 20.69
C THR A 51 -11.54 2.32 19.81
N SER A 52 -10.69 3.13 19.20
CA SER A 52 -11.12 4.18 18.28
C SER A 52 -11.86 3.58 17.09
N THR A 53 -12.97 4.19 16.69
CA THR A 53 -13.72 3.80 15.50
C THR A 53 -13.61 4.84 14.39
N ILE A 54 -13.63 4.36 13.15
CA ILE A 54 -13.77 5.16 11.93
C ILE A 54 -14.95 4.60 11.17
N ASN A 55 -15.86 5.48 10.75
CA ASN A 55 -17.00 5.09 9.94
C ASN A 55 -16.60 4.87 8.49
N CYS A 56 -16.98 3.74 7.93
CA CYS A 56 -16.85 3.44 6.52
C CYS A 56 -18.22 3.45 5.87
N ASN A 57 -18.51 4.50 5.12
CA ASN A 57 -19.73 4.63 4.31
C ASN A 57 -19.52 4.16 2.85
N GLY A 58 -18.41 3.48 2.56
CA GLY A 58 -18.07 2.99 1.22
C GLY A 58 -17.20 3.94 0.40
N LEU A 59 -16.99 5.18 0.85
CA LEU A 59 -16.30 6.22 0.11
C LEU A 59 -15.37 7.03 1.02
N PHE A 60 -14.14 7.29 0.57
CA PHE A 60 -13.21 8.22 1.21
C PHE A 60 -12.97 9.42 0.27
N GLY A 61 -13.14 10.62 0.80
CA GLY A 61 -12.94 11.86 0.05
C GLY A 61 -12.29 12.97 0.88
N GLU A 62 -11.89 12.71 2.14
CA GLU A 62 -11.26 13.71 3.00
C GLU A 62 -9.96 14.23 2.37
N GLY A 63 -9.84 15.56 2.26
CA GLY A 63 -8.67 16.23 1.69
C GLY A 63 -8.56 16.14 0.17
N LEU A 64 -9.53 15.54 -0.52
CA LEU A 64 -9.55 15.42 -1.98
C LEU A 64 -10.46 16.50 -2.58
N VAL A 65 -9.99 17.12 -3.66
CA VAL A 65 -10.70 18.25 -4.31
C VAL A 65 -11.70 17.74 -5.34
N ASN A 66 -11.33 16.68 -6.08
CA ASN A 66 -12.15 16.15 -7.15
C ASN A 66 -12.81 14.84 -6.72
N GLU A 67 -14.09 14.69 -7.02
CA GLU A 67 -14.81 13.44 -6.77
C GLU A 67 -14.23 12.23 -7.54
N SER A 68 -13.59 12.50 -8.69
CA SER A 68 -12.88 11.46 -9.47
C SER A 68 -11.69 10.84 -8.74
N ASP A 69 -11.20 11.52 -7.70
CA ASP A 69 -10.06 11.07 -6.90
C ASP A 69 -10.50 10.32 -5.64
N TYR A 70 -11.80 10.25 -5.38
CA TYR A 70 -12.36 9.56 -4.24
C TYR A 70 -12.09 8.04 -4.28
N VAL A 71 -11.79 7.51 -3.12
CA VAL A 71 -11.43 6.10 -2.96
C VAL A 71 -12.63 5.28 -2.52
N HIS A 72 -12.98 4.30 -3.34
CA HIS A 72 -14.05 3.37 -2.99
C HIS A 72 -13.55 2.22 -2.12
N CYS A 73 -14.34 1.89 -1.10
CA CYS A 73 -14.17 0.62 -0.43
C CYS A 73 -14.69 -0.51 -1.32
N HIS A 74 -14.13 -1.72 -1.19
CA HIS A 74 -14.67 -2.88 -1.91
C HIS A 74 -16.12 -3.20 -1.51
N GLN A 75 -16.51 -2.85 -0.28
CA GLN A 75 -17.90 -2.83 0.17
C GLN A 75 -18.47 -1.44 -0.11
N LEU A 76 -19.15 -1.27 -1.22
CA LEU A 76 -19.67 0.03 -1.67
C LEU A 76 -20.73 0.63 -0.73
N SER A 77 -21.49 -0.21 -0.03
CA SER A 77 -22.44 0.24 1.01
C SER A 77 -21.76 0.64 2.32
N GLY A 78 -20.45 0.47 2.41
CA GLY A 78 -19.67 0.68 3.63
C GLY A 78 -19.73 -0.49 4.61
N HIS A 79 -18.81 -0.43 5.57
CA HIS A 79 -18.73 -1.41 6.67
C HIS A 79 -19.33 -0.89 7.99
N GLY A 80 -19.79 0.38 8.01
CA GLY A 80 -20.16 1.06 9.24
C GLY A 80 -18.97 1.41 10.12
N ASP A 81 -19.17 1.47 11.42
CA ASP A 81 -18.13 1.82 12.38
C ASP A 81 -17.19 0.63 12.64
N LEU A 82 -15.93 0.79 12.30
CA LEU A 82 -14.90 -0.21 12.50
C LEU A 82 -13.81 0.32 13.44
N ASN A 83 -13.37 -0.52 14.37
CA ASN A 83 -12.09 -0.34 15.04
C ASN A 83 -10.96 -0.95 14.20
N ILE A 84 -9.71 -0.83 14.66
CA ILE A 84 -8.55 -1.31 13.90
C ILE A 84 -8.60 -2.81 13.62
N VAL A 85 -9.11 -3.62 14.53
CA VAL A 85 -9.24 -5.08 14.34
C VAL A 85 -10.25 -5.37 13.24
N GLY A 86 -11.43 -4.76 13.31
CA GLY A 86 -12.47 -4.89 12.28
C GLY A 86 -12.00 -4.35 10.92
N ALA A 87 -11.22 -3.28 10.91
CA ALA A 87 -10.67 -2.70 9.68
C ALA A 87 -9.67 -3.64 8.98
N ILE A 88 -8.80 -4.32 9.74
CA ILE A 88 -7.89 -5.34 9.19
C ILE A 88 -8.67 -6.55 8.72
N GLN A 89 -9.59 -7.07 9.54
CA GLN A 89 -10.41 -8.24 9.22
C GLN A 89 -11.18 -8.07 7.92
N ASN A 90 -11.78 -6.90 7.72
CA ASN A 90 -12.57 -6.56 6.55
C ASN A 90 -11.73 -5.91 5.43
N SER A 91 -10.43 -5.75 5.61
CA SER A 91 -9.58 -5.04 4.64
C SER A 91 -10.16 -3.71 4.17
N CYS A 92 -10.69 -2.90 5.10
CA CYS A 92 -11.45 -1.69 4.79
C CYS A 92 -10.56 -0.58 4.21
N ASN A 93 -10.77 -0.21 2.95
CA ASN A 93 -9.99 0.85 2.30
C ASN A 93 -10.22 2.21 2.95
N VAL A 94 -11.48 2.57 3.21
CA VAL A 94 -11.83 3.88 3.80
C VAL A 94 -11.13 4.09 5.14
N PHE A 95 -11.11 3.06 6.01
CA PHE A 95 -10.42 3.15 7.30
C PHE A 95 -8.93 3.52 7.13
N PHE A 96 -8.23 2.79 6.26
CA PHE A 96 -6.79 2.98 6.08
C PHE A 96 -6.44 4.24 5.28
N CYS A 97 -7.31 4.69 4.36
CA CYS A 97 -7.16 5.99 3.71
C CYS A 97 -7.33 7.14 4.71
N THR A 98 -8.34 7.07 5.57
CA THR A 98 -8.53 8.04 6.66
C THR A 98 -7.33 8.06 7.61
N LEU A 99 -6.76 6.89 7.91
CA LEU A 99 -5.57 6.80 8.76
C LEU A 99 -4.36 7.46 8.10
N GLY A 100 -4.12 7.18 6.82
CA GLY A 100 -3.05 7.81 6.05
C GLY A 100 -3.21 9.33 5.96
N TYR A 101 -4.42 9.82 5.75
CA TYR A 101 -4.73 11.24 5.77
C TYR A 101 -4.42 11.87 7.14
N ARG A 102 -4.87 11.25 8.23
CA ARG A 102 -4.62 11.76 9.59
C ARG A 102 -3.13 11.76 9.96
N LEU A 103 -2.33 10.80 9.49
CA LEU A 103 -0.87 10.80 9.64
C LEU A 103 -0.21 12.00 8.95
N GLY A 104 -0.84 12.55 7.92
CA GLY A 104 -0.37 13.74 7.19
C GLY A 104 -0.78 15.07 7.80
N LEU A 105 -1.62 15.08 8.84
CA LEU A 105 -2.03 16.32 9.52
C LEU A 105 -0.90 16.84 10.42
N ASP A 106 -0.68 18.15 10.38
CA ASP A 106 0.20 18.85 11.33
C ASP A 106 -0.56 19.24 12.61
N GLU A 107 0.12 19.92 13.52
CA GLU A 107 -0.43 20.39 14.80
C GLU A 107 -1.59 21.39 14.62
N ASN A 108 -1.67 22.04 13.47
CA ASN A 108 -2.74 22.98 13.11
C ASN A 108 -3.89 22.31 12.35
N GLY A 109 -3.82 21.01 12.13
CA GLY A 109 -4.80 20.24 11.36
C GLY A 109 -4.67 20.43 9.84
N THR A 110 -3.50 20.91 9.37
CA THR A 110 -3.26 21.08 7.92
C THR A 110 -2.65 19.79 7.37
N PHE A 111 -3.29 19.24 6.34
CA PHE A 111 -2.78 18.05 5.65
C PHE A 111 -1.64 18.41 4.71
N THR A 112 -0.56 17.63 4.75
CA THR A 112 0.47 17.62 3.71
C THR A 112 0.80 16.19 3.33
N GLN A 113 0.80 15.93 2.04
CA GLN A 113 1.15 14.61 1.48
C GLN A 113 2.57 14.20 1.89
N LYS A 114 3.51 15.16 1.84
CA LYS A 114 4.89 14.93 2.26
C LYS A 114 4.96 14.33 3.66
N ARG A 115 4.25 14.93 4.63
CA ARG A 115 4.23 14.44 6.02
C ARG A 115 3.65 13.03 6.10
N SER A 116 2.54 12.77 5.41
CA SER A 116 1.94 11.43 5.37
C SER A 116 2.95 10.38 4.87
N LEU A 117 3.64 10.68 3.76
CA LEU A 117 4.65 9.80 3.18
C LEU A 117 5.85 9.59 4.10
N GLU A 118 6.38 10.65 4.70
CA GLU A 118 7.49 10.58 5.66
C GLU A 118 7.15 9.69 6.87
N MET A 119 5.91 9.81 7.35
CA MET A 119 5.44 8.97 8.46
C MET A 119 5.31 7.49 8.05
N ILE A 120 4.76 7.22 6.87
CA ILE A 120 4.66 5.87 6.35
C ILE A 120 6.05 5.26 6.11
N GLN A 121 6.96 6.04 5.50
CA GLN A 121 8.34 5.61 5.26
C GLN A 121 9.06 5.29 6.58
N LYS A 122 8.96 6.14 7.60
CA LYS A 122 9.53 5.89 8.93
C LYS A 122 9.18 4.48 9.44
N TYR A 123 7.94 4.06 9.30
CA TYR A 123 7.52 2.72 9.74
C TYR A 123 7.97 1.63 8.79
N ALA A 124 7.99 1.87 7.48
CA ALA A 124 8.54 0.92 6.51
C ALA A 124 10.02 0.62 6.79
N ASP A 125 10.82 1.66 7.08
CA ASP A 125 12.24 1.54 7.45
C ASP A 125 12.41 0.77 8.78
N MET A 126 11.56 1.04 9.78
CA MET A 126 11.58 0.29 11.04
C MET A 126 11.30 -1.21 10.86
N PHE A 127 10.48 -1.57 9.87
CA PHE A 127 10.21 -2.96 9.48
C PHE A 127 11.20 -3.50 8.44
N LYS A 128 12.22 -2.71 8.08
CA LYS A 128 13.29 -3.06 7.13
C LYS A 128 12.74 -3.50 5.76
N LEU A 129 11.67 -2.85 5.31
CA LEU A 129 11.06 -3.17 4.01
C LEU A 129 11.87 -2.61 2.83
N ASP A 130 12.83 -1.75 3.10
CA ASP A 130 13.79 -1.15 2.17
C ASP A 130 15.12 -1.92 2.11
N GLU A 131 15.33 -2.92 2.98
CA GLU A 131 16.55 -3.71 3.05
C GLU A 131 16.41 -5.03 2.28
N LYS A 132 17.56 -5.60 1.88
CA LYS A 132 17.61 -6.94 1.30
C LYS A 132 17.15 -7.97 2.33
N THR A 133 16.34 -8.93 1.90
CA THR A 133 15.83 -10.00 2.77
C THR A 133 16.90 -10.99 3.24
N GLY A 134 18.08 -11.01 2.58
CA GLY A 134 19.15 -11.97 2.85
C GLY A 134 18.85 -13.38 2.35
N ILE A 135 17.82 -13.57 1.54
CA ILE A 135 17.55 -14.83 0.87
C ILE A 135 18.65 -15.10 -0.16
N GLU A 136 19.34 -16.24 -0.08
CA GLU A 136 20.47 -16.59 -0.95
C GLU A 136 20.07 -16.82 -2.42
N ILE A 137 18.80 -16.99 -2.72
CA ILE A 137 18.27 -17.19 -4.07
C ILE A 137 17.98 -15.82 -4.68
N SER A 138 18.93 -15.30 -5.49
CA SER A 138 18.87 -14.03 -6.24
C SER A 138 17.84 -13.05 -5.68
N ASP A 139 18.24 -12.36 -4.63
CA ASP A 139 17.42 -11.34 -3.97
C ASP A 139 17.28 -10.13 -4.92
N PRO A 140 16.10 -9.87 -5.49
CA PRO A 140 15.89 -8.63 -6.19
C PRO A 140 15.87 -7.56 -5.11
N PHE A 141 16.88 -6.75 -5.13
CA PHE A 141 16.95 -5.51 -4.38
C PHE A 141 15.60 -4.79 -4.48
N LEU A 142 14.88 -4.68 -3.40
CA LEU A 142 13.85 -3.67 -3.24
C LEU A 142 14.59 -2.34 -3.18
N ASP A 143 14.99 -1.83 -4.34
CA ASP A 143 15.53 -0.50 -4.46
C ASP A 143 14.39 0.47 -4.13
N TRP A 144 14.49 1.07 -2.95
CA TRP A 144 13.55 2.07 -2.46
C TRP A 144 13.52 3.31 -3.37
N SER A 145 14.57 3.54 -4.17
CA SER A 145 14.55 4.57 -5.23
C SER A 145 13.50 4.28 -6.30
N GLY A 146 13.17 3.01 -6.53
CA GLY A 146 12.00 2.60 -7.32
C GLY A 146 10.67 2.80 -6.57
N TYR A 147 10.69 2.84 -5.24
CA TYR A 147 9.50 3.15 -4.43
C TYR A 147 9.11 4.63 -4.55
N GLN A 148 10.06 5.54 -4.71
CA GLN A 148 9.74 6.94 -4.98
C GLN A 148 8.87 7.05 -6.24
N GLN A 149 9.15 6.24 -7.25
CA GLN A 149 8.38 6.17 -8.49
C GLN A 149 7.10 5.33 -8.34
N LEU A 150 7.11 4.35 -7.44
CA LEU A 150 5.92 3.62 -6.99
C LEU A 150 5.05 4.47 -6.06
N TYR A 151 5.62 5.39 -5.28
CA TYR A 151 4.87 6.35 -4.47
C TYR A 151 4.19 7.40 -5.32
N ASP A 152 4.80 7.82 -6.42
CA ASP A 152 4.13 8.69 -7.39
C ASP A 152 2.92 7.99 -8.03
N ASP A 153 2.98 6.65 -8.15
CA ASP A 153 1.89 5.82 -8.66
C ASP A 153 1.09 5.08 -7.56
N THR A 154 1.64 4.92 -6.35
CA THR A 154 1.16 3.98 -5.31
C THR A 154 0.91 4.56 -3.92
N ALA A 155 0.99 5.87 -3.72
CA ALA A 155 0.36 6.48 -2.53
C ALA A 155 -1.11 6.05 -2.44
N CYS A 156 -1.60 5.45 -3.49
CA CYS A 156 -2.91 4.88 -3.68
C CYS A 156 -2.99 3.36 -3.73
N THR A 157 -1.92 2.60 -3.54
CA THR A 157 -2.01 1.13 -3.52
C THR A 157 -2.65 0.57 -2.25
N LEU A 158 -2.95 1.39 -1.27
CA LEU A 158 -3.91 1.03 -0.23
C LEU A 158 -5.32 0.81 -0.80
N CYS A 159 -5.58 1.35 -1.97
CA CYS A 159 -6.86 1.36 -2.64
C CYS A 159 -6.64 0.87 -4.07
N HIS A 160 -7.10 -0.34 -4.41
CA HIS A 160 -7.05 -0.91 -5.74
C HIS A 160 -7.15 0.10 -6.90
N ASN A 161 -6.21 0.01 -7.84
CA ASN A 161 -6.16 0.45 -9.25
C ASN A 161 -6.81 1.78 -9.70
N ASP A 162 -7.72 2.40 -8.93
CA ASP A 162 -8.45 3.60 -9.34
C ASP A 162 -8.08 4.87 -8.57
N CYS A 163 -7.16 4.79 -7.63
CA CYS A 163 -6.75 5.93 -6.84
C CYS A 163 -5.66 6.72 -7.55
N LYS A 164 -6.08 7.65 -8.34
CA LYS A 164 -5.21 8.69 -8.90
C LYS A 164 -5.00 9.78 -7.85
N PHE A 165 -4.15 9.54 -6.86
CA PHE A 165 -3.48 10.64 -6.16
C PHE A 165 -2.53 11.31 -7.16
N ARG A 166 -3.08 11.88 -8.22
CA ARG A 166 -2.35 12.80 -9.06
C ARG A 166 -2.26 14.12 -8.30
N TYR A 167 -1.03 14.54 -8.09
CA TYR A 167 -0.67 15.85 -7.62
C TYR A 167 -1.58 16.91 -8.23
N GLY A 168 -2.39 17.57 -7.37
CA GLY A 168 -2.92 18.86 -7.70
C GLY A 168 -1.77 19.86 -7.58
N LEU A 169 -1.19 20.26 -8.68
CA LEU A 169 -0.67 21.61 -8.91
C LEU A 169 -1.72 22.37 -9.65
#